data_2f00c13d527a5b976f0f0db917f3f5ea
#
_entry.id   2f00c13d527a5b976f0f0db917f3f5ea
#
_cell.length_a   1.000
_cell.length_b   1.000
_cell.length_c   1.000
_cell.angle_alpha   90.00
_cell.angle_beta   90.00
_cell.angle_gamma   90.00
#
_symmetry.space_group_name_H-M   'P 1'
#
loop_
_entity.id
_entity.type
_entity.pdbx_description
1 polymer ?
#
loop_
_entity_poly.entity_id
_entity_poly.type
_entity_poly.pdbx_seq_one_letter_code
_entity_poly.pdbx_strand_id
1 'polypeptide(L)'
;MSNSQEMLEALDQQDLTKADHYFQKALVEDPDDLLLELAYYLEGIGFYPQARQIYEKLAPIFPEVNLNLASIASEDGQIEEAFAYLEEIQPNSDSYVSALVLKADFYQMEGLTDVAREKLLEALNYSDDPLLIFGLAELDSELGNDLEAIKGYAQLDNREIYEQTGISTYQRIGTAYARLGKFESAIEFLEKALELEYDDQTAFELASLYFDQEEYQKAVLYFKQLDTISPDFEGYEYGYSQALHKEHQTEQALLIAQQGLEKNPFETRLLLLASQLSYELHQPEQAEAYLLQAQEDAEDQEEILLRLATMYQEQERYEDILALEVYDPENLLTKWMIARSYQETEDLDAAYESYQALVPELKENPEFLEQYIHLLRELGRFEEAKEQIQHYLKLVPDDIQMQELYERL
;
A
#
# COMPACT_ATOMS: atom_id res chain seq x y z
N MET A 1 -31.25 -14.44 47.50
CA MET A 1 -30.52 -13.99 46.33
C MET A 1 -31.24 -12.78 45.73
N SER A 2 -30.57 -11.83 45.19
CA SER A 2 -31.21 -10.72 44.46
C SER A 2 -31.79 -11.21 43.14
N ASN A 3 -32.71 -10.44 42.55
CA ASN A 3 -33.23 -10.80 41.21
C ASN A 3 -32.13 -10.76 40.15
N SER A 4 -31.16 -9.88 40.26
CA SER A 4 -29.95 -9.84 39.43
C SER A 4 -29.17 -11.16 39.46
N GLN A 5 -28.94 -11.72 40.66
CA GLN A 5 -28.25 -13.01 40.83
C GLN A 5 -29.06 -14.18 40.24
N GLU A 6 -30.39 -14.21 40.47
CA GLU A 6 -31.26 -15.23 39.87
C GLU A 6 -31.32 -15.16 38.34
N MET A 7 -31.23 -13.94 37.80
CA MET A 7 -31.11 -13.72 36.33
C MET A 7 -29.82 -14.36 35.81
N LEU A 8 -28.66 -14.06 36.44
CA LEU A 8 -27.37 -14.59 35.98
C LEU A 8 -27.32 -16.11 36.11
N GLU A 9 -27.88 -16.70 37.18
CA GLU A 9 -27.99 -18.17 37.31
C GLU A 9 -28.88 -18.78 36.19
N ALA A 10 -29.94 -18.09 35.79
CA ALA A 10 -30.80 -18.54 34.72
C ALA A 10 -30.08 -18.44 33.36
N LEU A 11 -29.25 -17.41 33.12
CA LEU A 11 -28.40 -17.28 31.94
C LEU A 11 -27.37 -18.41 31.86
N ASP A 12 -26.70 -18.74 32.94
CA ASP A 12 -25.74 -19.87 33.03
C ASP A 12 -26.41 -21.21 32.70
N GLN A 13 -27.69 -21.37 33.10
CA GLN A 13 -28.51 -22.54 32.77
C GLN A 13 -29.12 -22.50 31.35
N GLN A 14 -28.86 -21.44 30.60
CA GLN A 14 -29.42 -21.18 29.25
C GLN A 14 -30.98 -21.10 29.24
N ASP A 15 -31.59 -20.76 30.40
CA ASP A 15 -33.03 -20.53 30.51
C ASP A 15 -33.36 -19.04 30.31
N LEU A 16 -33.40 -18.63 29.02
CA LEU A 16 -33.63 -17.23 28.65
C LEU A 16 -34.99 -16.71 29.12
N THR A 17 -36.02 -17.58 29.22
CA THR A 17 -37.35 -17.17 29.71
C THR A 17 -37.32 -16.83 31.17
N LYS A 18 -36.63 -17.64 31.97
CA LYS A 18 -36.43 -17.39 33.38
C LYS A 18 -35.54 -16.18 33.62
N ALA A 19 -34.47 -16.04 32.83
CA ALA A 19 -33.58 -14.90 32.87
C ALA A 19 -34.32 -13.59 32.62
N ASP A 20 -35.16 -13.49 31.57
CA ASP A 20 -35.96 -12.32 31.28
C ASP A 20 -36.94 -12.00 32.43
N HIS A 21 -37.61 -13.02 32.98
CA HIS A 21 -38.50 -12.84 34.12
C HIS A 21 -37.76 -12.19 35.33
N TYR A 22 -36.58 -12.67 35.69
CA TYR A 22 -35.80 -12.09 36.78
C TYR A 22 -35.20 -10.73 36.40
N PHE A 23 -34.86 -10.51 35.16
CA PHE A 23 -34.44 -9.20 34.69
C PHE A 23 -35.50 -8.12 34.91
N GLN A 24 -36.76 -8.38 34.53
CA GLN A 24 -37.86 -7.46 34.75
C GLN A 24 -38.12 -7.20 36.23
N LYS A 25 -37.91 -8.20 37.08
CA LYS A 25 -38.01 -8.03 38.52
C LYS A 25 -36.83 -7.20 39.08
N ALA A 26 -35.61 -7.48 38.64
CA ALA A 26 -34.43 -6.75 39.05
C ALA A 26 -34.57 -5.25 38.75
N LEU A 27 -35.06 -4.89 37.58
CA LEU A 27 -35.31 -3.50 37.22
C LEU A 27 -36.24 -2.75 38.19
N VAL A 28 -37.10 -3.44 38.93
CA VAL A 28 -38.07 -2.82 39.83
C VAL A 28 -37.68 -2.92 41.30
N GLU A 29 -37.08 -4.04 41.67
CA GLU A 29 -36.92 -4.42 43.11
C GLU A 29 -35.47 -4.34 43.60
N ASP A 30 -34.48 -4.45 42.70
CA ASP A 30 -33.08 -4.47 43.12
C ASP A 30 -32.54 -3.02 43.30
N PRO A 31 -31.59 -2.81 44.24
CA PRO A 31 -30.93 -1.52 44.42
C PRO A 31 -30.13 -1.06 43.19
N ASP A 32 -30.00 0.25 43.01
CA ASP A 32 -29.32 0.86 41.86
C ASP A 32 -27.86 0.42 41.72
N ASP A 33 -27.10 0.27 42.81
CA ASP A 33 -25.72 -0.24 42.76
C ASP A 33 -25.64 -1.66 42.19
N LEU A 34 -26.58 -2.53 42.56
CA LEU A 34 -26.62 -3.90 42.09
C LEU A 34 -27.07 -3.99 40.64
N LEU A 35 -27.96 -3.09 40.22
CA LEU A 35 -28.33 -2.93 38.81
C LEU A 35 -27.14 -2.45 37.97
N LEU A 36 -26.33 -1.53 38.50
CA LEU A 36 -25.15 -1.05 37.79
C LEU A 36 -24.12 -2.17 37.58
N GLU A 37 -23.87 -2.98 38.63
CA GLU A 37 -23.01 -4.18 38.47
C GLU A 37 -23.56 -5.17 37.42
N LEU A 38 -24.87 -5.39 37.45
CA LEU A 38 -25.54 -6.24 36.43
C LEU A 38 -25.37 -5.69 35.03
N ALA A 39 -25.51 -4.37 34.83
CA ALA A 39 -25.37 -3.74 33.55
C ALA A 39 -23.95 -3.92 32.95
N TYR A 40 -22.92 -3.66 33.75
CA TYR A 40 -21.52 -3.89 33.34
C TYR A 40 -21.25 -5.35 32.96
N TYR A 41 -21.82 -6.29 33.76
CA TYR A 41 -21.67 -7.71 33.42
C TYR A 41 -22.38 -8.06 32.08
N LEU A 42 -23.63 -7.59 31.91
CA LEU A 42 -24.41 -7.85 30.72
C LEU A 42 -23.76 -7.24 29.43
N GLU A 43 -23.23 -6.03 29.55
CA GLU A 43 -22.45 -5.39 28.48
C GLU A 43 -21.22 -6.24 28.11
N GLY A 44 -20.45 -6.68 29.13
CA GLY A 44 -19.25 -7.50 28.91
C GLY A 44 -19.50 -8.86 28.26
N ILE A 45 -20.73 -9.40 28.37
CA ILE A 45 -21.13 -10.65 27.69
C ILE A 45 -22.00 -10.42 26.43
N GLY A 46 -22.14 -9.17 25.97
CA GLY A 46 -22.84 -8.82 24.72
C GLY A 46 -24.38 -8.74 24.83
N PHE A 47 -24.95 -8.70 26.06
CA PHE A 47 -26.39 -8.47 26.29
C PHE A 47 -26.73 -6.98 26.27
N TYR A 48 -26.33 -6.28 25.21
CA TYR A 48 -26.46 -4.83 25.04
C TYR A 48 -27.90 -4.29 25.23
N PRO A 49 -28.98 -4.92 24.71
CA PRO A 49 -30.32 -4.40 24.93
C PRO A 49 -30.76 -4.35 26.41
N GLN A 50 -30.34 -5.31 27.20
CA GLN A 50 -30.64 -5.36 28.64
C GLN A 50 -29.74 -4.39 29.44
N ALA A 51 -28.44 -4.34 29.10
CA ALA A 51 -27.51 -3.38 29.68
C ALA A 51 -28.00 -1.94 29.44
N ARG A 52 -28.38 -1.61 28.20
CA ARG A 52 -28.94 -0.31 27.83
C ARG A 52 -30.16 0.08 28.65
N GLN A 53 -31.13 -0.83 28.85
CA GLN A 53 -32.33 -0.55 29.68
C GLN A 53 -31.96 -0.19 31.11
N ILE A 54 -30.95 -0.86 31.69
CA ILE A 54 -30.48 -0.52 33.04
C ILE A 54 -29.78 0.85 33.03
N TYR A 55 -28.88 1.09 32.09
CA TYR A 55 -28.15 2.36 31.99
C TYR A 55 -29.09 3.54 31.80
N GLU A 56 -30.10 3.44 30.91
CA GLU A 56 -31.13 4.47 30.68
C GLU A 56 -31.91 4.79 32.00
N LYS A 57 -32.20 3.77 32.81
CA LYS A 57 -32.83 3.95 34.08
C LYS A 57 -31.90 4.66 35.08
N LEU A 58 -30.60 4.32 35.04
CA LEU A 58 -29.62 4.80 36.01
C LEU A 58 -28.96 6.14 35.64
N ALA A 59 -29.00 6.56 34.39
CA ALA A 59 -28.36 7.78 33.90
C ALA A 59 -28.75 9.08 34.67
N PRO A 60 -29.99 9.26 35.17
CA PRO A 60 -30.31 10.43 35.98
C PRO A 60 -29.61 10.42 37.35
N ILE A 61 -29.14 9.27 37.84
CA ILE A 61 -28.51 9.08 39.17
C ILE A 61 -26.99 8.99 39.01
N PHE A 62 -26.53 8.28 37.98
CA PHE A 62 -25.13 8.03 37.64
C PHE A 62 -24.84 8.54 36.23
N PRO A 63 -24.57 9.85 36.04
CA PRO A 63 -24.36 10.41 34.68
C PRO A 63 -23.21 9.78 33.91
N GLU A 64 -22.26 9.14 34.57
CA GLU A 64 -21.13 8.42 33.97
C GLU A 64 -21.55 7.25 33.07
N VAL A 65 -22.71 6.63 33.30
CA VAL A 65 -23.23 5.53 32.49
C VAL A 65 -23.60 5.98 31.08
N ASN A 66 -23.67 7.29 30.83
CA ASN A 66 -23.82 7.83 29.46
C ASN A 66 -22.62 7.49 28.58
N LEU A 67 -21.42 7.20 29.09
CA LEU A 67 -20.32 6.65 28.35
C LEU A 67 -20.67 5.28 27.74
N ASN A 68 -21.22 4.40 28.58
CA ASN A 68 -21.64 3.05 28.17
C ASN A 68 -22.80 3.11 27.16
N LEU A 69 -23.78 3.99 27.39
CA LEU A 69 -24.90 4.21 26.45
C LEU A 69 -24.39 4.71 25.10
N ALA A 70 -23.41 5.62 25.10
CA ALA A 70 -22.81 6.12 23.87
C ALA A 70 -22.06 5.03 23.12
N SER A 71 -21.29 4.20 23.82
CA SER A 71 -20.59 3.06 23.22
C SER A 71 -21.56 2.06 22.58
N ILE A 72 -22.62 1.67 23.31
CA ILE A 72 -23.66 0.75 22.81
C ILE A 72 -24.38 1.36 21.59
N ALA A 73 -24.72 2.64 21.64
CA ALA A 73 -25.38 3.31 20.51
C ALA A 73 -24.46 3.39 19.27
N SER A 74 -23.16 3.60 19.46
CA SER A 74 -22.18 3.58 18.37
C SER A 74 -22.04 2.19 17.73
N GLU A 75 -21.99 1.12 18.52
CA GLU A 75 -21.96 -0.26 18.00
C GLU A 75 -23.23 -0.62 17.23
N ASP A 76 -24.38 -0.07 17.61
CA ASP A 76 -25.66 -0.21 16.90
C ASP A 76 -25.74 0.70 15.64
N GLY A 77 -24.70 1.48 15.33
CA GLY A 77 -24.67 2.42 14.19
C GLY A 77 -25.48 3.70 14.43
N GLN A 78 -25.90 3.97 15.67
CA GLN A 78 -26.72 5.13 16.06
C GLN A 78 -25.80 6.29 16.54
N ILE A 79 -24.93 6.77 15.68
CA ILE A 79 -23.87 7.75 16.03
C ILE A 79 -24.46 9.06 16.57
N GLU A 80 -25.56 9.57 16.01
CA GLU A 80 -26.21 10.79 16.51
C GLU A 80 -26.70 10.61 17.97
N GLU A 81 -27.24 9.44 18.31
CA GLU A 81 -27.67 9.11 19.66
C GLU A 81 -26.47 8.96 20.60
N ALA A 82 -25.39 8.34 20.12
CA ALA A 82 -24.13 8.23 20.88
C ALA A 82 -23.59 9.61 21.27
N PHE A 83 -23.56 10.57 20.36
CA PHE A 83 -23.18 11.95 20.69
C PHE A 83 -24.14 12.60 21.70
N ALA A 84 -25.46 12.37 21.57
CA ALA A 84 -26.42 12.93 22.47
C ALA A 84 -26.18 12.46 23.93
N TYR A 85 -25.86 11.18 24.16
CA TYR A 85 -25.49 10.69 25.47
C TYR A 85 -24.21 11.36 26.00
N LEU A 86 -23.20 11.57 25.17
CA LEU A 86 -21.95 12.24 25.57
C LEU A 86 -22.12 13.73 25.88
N GLU A 87 -23.17 14.40 25.36
CA GLU A 87 -23.47 15.79 25.65
C GLU A 87 -24.07 15.97 27.06
N GLU A 88 -24.67 14.93 27.62
CA GLU A 88 -25.21 14.96 29.00
C GLU A 88 -24.09 14.98 30.08
N ILE A 89 -22.85 14.60 29.70
CA ILE A 89 -21.69 14.56 30.62
C ILE A 89 -21.09 15.97 30.72
N GLN A 90 -21.21 16.58 31.90
CA GLN A 90 -20.79 17.97 32.16
C GLN A 90 -19.27 18.11 32.37
N PRO A 91 -18.67 19.26 32.06
CA PRO A 91 -17.21 19.50 32.20
C PRO A 91 -16.66 19.36 33.64
N ASN A 92 -17.49 19.36 34.63
CA ASN A 92 -17.11 19.16 36.03
C ASN A 92 -17.23 17.70 36.50
N SER A 93 -17.60 16.78 35.62
CA SER A 93 -17.65 15.34 35.91
C SER A 93 -16.26 14.72 35.76
N ASP A 94 -15.94 13.75 36.59
CA ASP A 94 -14.72 12.92 36.48
C ASP A 94 -14.67 12.16 35.16
N SER A 95 -15.84 11.89 34.53
CA SER A 95 -15.98 11.19 33.27
C SER A 95 -15.88 12.11 32.04
N TYR A 96 -15.64 13.42 32.20
CA TYR A 96 -15.65 14.37 31.11
C TYR A 96 -14.50 14.14 30.12
N VAL A 97 -13.31 13.82 30.60
CA VAL A 97 -12.15 13.48 29.77
C VAL A 97 -12.46 12.24 28.91
N SER A 98 -13.02 11.20 29.53
CA SER A 98 -13.44 9.98 28.81
C SER A 98 -14.52 10.27 27.75
N ALA A 99 -15.45 11.18 28.03
CA ALA A 99 -16.44 11.62 27.05
C ALA A 99 -15.82 12.36 25.87
N LEU A 100 -14.78 13.17 26.09
CA LEU A 100 -14.05 13.85 25.03
C LEU A 100 -13.25 12.87 24.17
N VAL A 101 -12.60 11.88 24.79
CA VAL A 101 -11.90 10.80 24.08
C VAL A 101 -12.87 10.03 23.18
N LEU A 102 -14.00 9.58 23.76
CA LEU A 102 -15.01 8.83 22.99
C LEU A 102 -15.61 9.66 21.85
N LYS A 103 -15.81 10.98 22.07
CA LYS A 103 -16.20 11.89 20.98
C LYS A 103 -15.12 11.97 19.88
N ALA A 104 -13.85 12.00 20.26
CA ALA A 104 -12.75 12.01 19.29
C ALA A 104 -12.75 10.71 18.46
N ASP A 105 -12.91 9.55 19.11
CA ASP A 105 -12.98 8.26 18.43
C ASP A 105 -14.15 8.22 17.44
N PHE A 106 -15.33 8.70 17.82
CA PHE A 106 -16.49 8.74 16.92
C PHE A 106 -16.27 9.69 15.73
N TYR A 107 -15.68 10.88 15.95
CA TYR A 107 -15.35 11.78 14.85
C TYR A 107 -14.31 11.18 13.92
N GLN A 108 -13.33 10.46 14.44
CA GLN A 108 -12.33 9.77 13.61
C GLN A 108 -12.98 8.66 12.78
N MET A 109 -13.89 7.86 13.35
CA MET A 109 -14.65 6.84 12.62
C MET A 109 -15.48 7.43 11.46
N GLU A 110 -16.00 8.64 11.64
CA GLU A 110 -16.72 9.39 10.60
C GLU A 110 -15.78 10.11 9.59
N GLY A 111 -14.46 9.96 9.71
CA GLY A 111 -13.46 10.60 8.85
C GLY A 111 -13.26 12.10 9.13
N LEU A 112 -13.72 12.59 10.28
CA LEU A 112 -13.61 13.98 10.74
C LEU A 112 -12.40 14.12 11.68
N THR A 113 -11.22 13.72 11.21
CA THR A 113 -9.98 13.63 11.99
C THR A 113 -9.56 14.98 12.59
N ASP A 114 -9.82 16.09 11.91
CA ASP A 114 -9.57 17.45 12.41
C ASP A 114 -10.44 17.80 13.63
N VAL A 115 -11.72 17.39 13.63
CA VAL A 115 -12.63 17.58 14.78
C VAL A 115 -12.25 16.66 15.92
N ALA A 116 -11.87 15.40 15.64
CA ALA A 116 -11.35 14.46 16.63
C ALA A 116 -10.14 15.06 17.36
N ARG A 117 -9.21 15.63 16.60
CA ARG A 117 -8.03 16.33 17.14
C ARG A 117 -8.38 17.46 18.09
N GLU A 118 -9.38 18.29 17.76
CA GLU A 118 -9.85 19.36 18.65
C GLU A 118 -10.40 18.82 19.98
N LYS A 119 -11.06 17.65 19.95
CA LYS A 119 -11.59 17.03 21.17
C LYS A 119 -10.47 16.52 22.09
N LEU A 120 -9.41 15.94 21.53
CA LEU A 120 -8.24 15.56 22.34
C LEU A 120 -7.47 16.78 22.88
N LEU A 121 -7.37 17.86 22.11
CA LEU A 121 -6.82 19.14 22.60
C LEU A 121 -7.66 19.72 23.76
N GLU A 122 -8.98 19.59 23.69
CA GLU A 122 -9.88 19.97 24.77
C GLU A 122 -9.64 19.09 26.01
N ALA A 123 -9.51 17.76 25.84
CA ALA A 123 -9.25 16.81 26.92
C ALA A 123 -7.94 17.12 27.67
N LEU A 124 -6.90 17.53 26.97
CA LEU A 124 -5.61 17.93 27.55
C LEU A 124 -5.68 19.18 28.47
N ASN A 125 -6.78 19.96 28.45
CA ASN A 125 -6.99 21.02 29.42
C ASN A 125 -7.45 20.48 30.83
N TYR A 126 -7.84 19.19 30.86
CA TYR A 126 -8.40 18.57 32.06
C TYR A 126 -7.54 17.41 32.59
N SER A 127 -6.62 16.87 31.78
CA SER A 127 -5.78 15.72 32.14
C SER A 127 -4.43 15.78 31.47
N ASP A 128 -3.37 15.40 32.18
CA ASP A 128 -2.00 15.26 31.67
C ASP A 128 -1.68 13.80 31.30
N ASP A 129 -2.70 12.96 31.00
CA ASP A 129 -2.53 11.56 30.67
C ASP A 129 -1.66 11.40 29.40
N PRO A 130 -0.54 10.65 29.45
CA PRO A 130 0.31 10.40 28.28
C PRO A 130 -0.43 9.81 27.09
N LEU A 131 -1.50 9.02 27.31
CA LEU A 131 -2.30 8.45 26.21
C LEU A 131 -3.07 9.52 25.43
N LEU A 132 -3.47 10.63 26.05
CA LEU A 132 -4.08 11.75 25.33
C LEU A 132 -3.08 12.44 24.39
N ILE A 133 -1.83 12.62 24.87
CA ILE A 133 -0.75 13.17 24.05
C ILE A 133 -0.42 12.22 22.90
N PHE A 134 -0.39 10.92 23.19
CA PHE A 134 -0.17 9.89 22.18
C PHE A 134 -1.28 9.89 21.12
N GLY A 135 -2.55 9.85 21.53
CA GLY A 135 -3.69 9.90 20.60
C GLY A 135 -3.71 11.18 19.76
N LEU A 136 -3.39 12.33 20.36
CA LEU A 136 -3.26 13.58 19.61
C LEU A 136 -2.15 13.51 18.56
N ALA A 137 -1.00 12.91 18.89
CA ALA A 137 0.10 12.73 17.96
C ALA A 137 -0.25 11.76 16.82
N GLU A 138 -1.04 10.70 17.08
CA GLU A 138 -1.56 9.79 16.04
C GLU A 138 -2.50 10.56 15.08
N LEU A 139 -3.43 11.38 15.61
CA LEU A 139 -4.31 12.21 14.76
C LEU A 139 -3.52 13.27 13.97
N ASP A 140 -2.49 13.90 14.56
CA ASP A 140 -1.61 14.81 13.84
C ASP A 140 -0.85 14.08 12.70
N SER A 141 -0.41 12.85 12.95
CA SER A 141 0.24 12.00 11.94
C SER A 141 -0.72 11.63 10.80
N GLU A 142 -1.97 11.31 11.11
CA GLU A 142 -3.02 11.01 10.13
C GLU A 142 -3.36 12.21 9.25
N LEU A 143 -3.38 13.41 9.85
CA LEU A 143 -3.59 14.68 9.13
C LEU A 143 -2.37 15.15 8.32
N GLY A 144 -1.23 14.45 8.38
CA GLY A 144 0.02 14.85 7.74
C GLY A 144 0.75 16.00 8.46
N ASN A 145 0.36 16.31 9.70
CA ASN A 145 1.02 17.29 10.56
C ASN A 145 2.27 16.69 11.23
N ASP A 146 3.15 16.09 10.44
CA ASP A 146 4.28 15.29 10.92
C ASP A 146 5.17 15.99 11.95
N LEU A 147 5.38 17.30 11.84
CA LEU A 147 6.17 18.05 12.83
C LEU A 147 5.49 18.13 14.20
N GLU A 148 4.18 18.26 14.24
CA GLU A 148 3.42 18.29 15.49
C GLU A 148 3.33 16.87 16.09
N ALA A 149 3.13 15.85 15.23
CA ALA A 149 3.17 14.45 15.64
C ALA A 149 4.51 14.09 16.30
N ILE A 150 5.65 14.44 15.68
CA ILE A 150 6.99 14.23 16.25
C ILE A 150 7.13 14.91 17.62
N LYS A 151 6.65 16.14 17.76
CA LYS A 151 6.70 16.87 19.04
C LYS A 151 5.86 16.16 20.12
N GLY A 152 4.71 15.65 19.75
CA GLY A 152 3.84 14.87 20.65
C GLY A 152 4.55 13.60 21.13
N TYR A 153 4.98 12.74 20.20
CA TYR A 153 5.67 11.50 20.53
C TYR A 153 6.96 11.72 21.33
N ALA A 154 7.72 12.77 21.04
CA ALA A 154 8.99 13.06 21.72
C ALA A 154 8.82 13.49 23.19
N GLN A 155 7.61 13.83 23.65
CA GLN A 155 7.30 14.14 25.05
C GLN A 155 7.04 12.87 25.89
N LEU A 156 6.84 11.73 25.22
CA LEU A 156 6.37 10.50 25.85
C LEU A 156 7.53 9.56 26.19
N ASP A 157 7.39 8.81 27.25
CA ASP A 157 8.26 7.67 27.52
C ASP A 157 7.85 6.50 26.61
N ASN A 158 8.78 6.09 25.72
CA ASN A 158 8.51 5.04 24.74
C ASN A 158 8.10 3.72 25.42
N ARG A 159 8.72 3.37 26.56
CA ARG A 159 8.43 2.12 27.24
C ARG A 159 7.04 2.12 27.86
N GLU A 160 6.66 3.22 28.49
CA GLU A 160 5.33 3.38 29.08
C GLU A 160 4.22 3.27 28.02
N ILE A 161 4.39 3.96 26.88
CA ILE A 161 3.42 3.89 25.78
C ILE A 161 3.39 2.49 25.17
N TYR A 162 4.56 1.86 24.97
CA TYR A 162 4.62 0.52 24.40
C TYR A 162 3.94 -0.53 25.28
N GLU A 163 4.15 -0.47 26.61
CA GLU A 163 3.50 -1.39 27.57
C GLU A 163 1.95 -1.25 27.54
N GLN A 164 1.42 -0.06 27.23
CA GLN A 164 -0.02 0.21 27.21
C GLN A 164 -0.67 -0.01 25.83
N THR A 165 0.04 0.28 24.74
CA THR A 165 -0.54 0.32 23.38
C THR A 165 0.05 -0.72 22.43
N GLY A 166 1.22 -1.29 22.75
CA GLY A 166 2.01 -2.11 21.82
C GLY A 166 2.69 -1.31 20.72
N ILE A 167 2.68 0.04 20.77
CA ILE A 167 3.21 0.91 19.72
C ILE A 167 4.46 1.65 20.19
N SER A 168 5.54 1.62 19.37
CA SER A 168 6.76 2.35 19.66
C SER A 168 6.68 3.80 19.21
N THR A 169 6.88 4.75 20.12
CA THR A 169 6.98 6.19 19.78
C THR A 169 8.21 6.47 18.91
N TYR A 170 9.29 5.70 19.05
CA TYR A 170 10.46 5.84 18.18
C TYR A 170 10.16 5.43 16.75
N GLN A 171 9.43 4.33 16.53
CA GLN A 171 8.97 3.95 15.20
C GLN A 171 8.11 5.06 14.59
N ARG A 172 7.14 5.59 15.32
CA ARG A 172 6.28 6.70 14.85
C ARG A 172 7.07 7.95 14.48
N ILE A 173 8.06 8.34 15.30
CA ILE A 173 8.96 9.47 15.01
C ILE A 173 9.78 9.19 13.75
N GLY A 174 10.32 7.98 13.60
CA GLY A 174 11.09 7.57 12.43
C GLY A 174 10.28 7.67 11.15
N THR A 175 9.08 7.09 11.14
CA THR A 175 8.15 7.14 10.00
C THR A 175 7.76 8.59 9.66
N ALA A 176 7.48 9.43 10.65
CA ALA A 176 7.16 10.84 10.43
C ALA A 176 8.35 11.62 9.84
N TYR A 177 9.59 11.35 10.30
CA TYR A 177 10.78 11.95 9.68
C TYR A 177 10.99 11.46 8.24
N ALA A 178 10.71 10.21 7.93
CA ALA A 178 10.78 9.68 6.56
C ALA A 178 9.82 10.42 5.63
N ARG A 179 8.56 10.63 6.04
CA ARG A 179 7.58 11.44 5.28
C ARG A 179 8.03 12.89 5.06
N LEU A 180 8.77 13.46 5.99
CA LEU A 180 9.37 14.79 5.87
C LEU A 180 10.64 14.81 4.99
N GLY A 181 11.09 13.69 4.45
CA GLY A 181 12.33 13.58 3.69
C GLY A 181 13.60 13.74 4.54
N LYS A 182 13.50 13.60 5.87
CA LYS A 182 14.63 13.69 6.82
C LYS A 182 15.18 12.30 7.10
N PHE A 183 15.71 11.67 6.08
CA PHE A 183 16.05 10.25 6.08
C PHE A 183 17.09 9.84 7.13
N GLU A 184 18.10 10.66 7.37
CA GLU A 184 19.11 10.39 8.42
C GLU A 184 18.46 10.29 9.82
N SER A 185 17.56 11.22 10.14
CA SER A 185 16.82 11.19 11.41
C SER A 185 15.82 10.02 11.46
N ALA A 186 15.17 9.70 10.33
CA ALA A 186 14.27 8.56 10.25
C ALA A 186 15.00 7.25 10.56
N ILE A 187 16.15 7.05 9.94
CA ILE A 187 17.00 5.87 10.17
C ILE A 187 17.41 5.76 11.64
N GLU A 188 17.89 6.85 12.26
CA GLU A 188 18.30 6.86 13.67
C GLU A 188 17.19 6.40 14.61
N PHE A 189 15.95 6.90 14.39
CA PHE A 189 14.81 6.54 15.22
C PHE A 189 14.29 5.13 14.95
N LEU A 190 14.26 4.68 13.69
CA LEU A 190 13.84 3.31 13.35
C LEU A 190 14.86 2.27 13.86
N GLU A 191 16.16 2.52 13.73
CA GLU A 191 17.19 1.66 14.34
C GLU A 191 17.01 1.56 15.84
N LYS A 192 16.76 2.69 16.52
CA LYS A 192 16.53 2.72 17.96
C LYS A 192 15.26 1.96 18.36
N ALA A 193 14.22 2.00 17.54
CA ALA A 193 13.01 1.21 17.78
C ALA A 193 13.33 -0.29 17.74
N LEU A 194 14.05 -0.76 16.70
CA LEU A 194 14.44 -2.16 16.54
C LEU A 194 15.45 -2.65 17.60
N GLU A 195 16.32 -1.77 18.10
CA GLU A 195 17.23 -2.11 19.21
C GLU A 195 16.50 -2.42 20.52
N LEU A 196 15.35 -1.76 20.74
CA LEU A 196 14.54 -1.96 21.93
C LEU A 196 13.63 -3.17 21.80
N GLU A 197 12.99 -3.30 20.69
CA GLU A 197 12.10 -4.41 20.37
C GLU A 197 11.99 -4.63 18.88
N TYR A 198 12.09 -5.87 18.45
CA TYR A 198 11.96 -6.22 17.03
C TYR A 198 10.48 -6.15 16.61
N ASP A 199 10.25 -5.43 15.52
CA ASP A 199 8.95 -5.30 14.86
C ASP A 199 9.13 -5.41 13.34
N ASP A 200 8.31 -6.25 12.70
CA ASP A 200 8.43 -6.58 11.27
C ASP A 200 8.22 -5.36 10.39
N GLN A 201 7.23 -4.53 10.71
CA GLN A 201 6.92 -3.32 9.96
C GLN A 201 8.08 -2.31 10.05
N THR A 202 8.65 -2.13 11.24
CA THR A 202 9.80 -1.25 11.45
C THR A 202 11.04 -1.75 10.68
N ALA A 203 11.28 -3.06 10.68
CA ALA A 203 12.39 -3.66 9.94
C ALA A 203 12.21 -3.47 8.42
N PHE A 204 11.00 -3.63 7.91
CA PHE A 204 10.66 -3.40 6.51
C PHE A 204 10.83 -1.93 6.11
N GLU A 205 10.32 -1.00 6.92
CA GLU A 205 10.46 0.45 6.69
C GLU A 205 11.94 0.86 6.67
N LEU A 206 12.73 0.38 7.62
CA LEU A 206 14.15 0.69 7.70
C LEU A 206 14.93 0.10 6.51
N ALA A 207 14.64 -1.14 6.11
CA ALA A 207 15.24 -1.77 4.95
C ALA A 207 14.93 -0.99 3.66
N SER A 208 13.66 -0.59 3.49
CA SER A 208 13.20 0.20 2.34
C SER A 208 13.87 1.57 2.31
N LEU A 209 13.99 2.22 3.47
CA LEU A 209 14.64 3.52 3.58
C LEU A 209 16.14 3.45 3.24
N TYR A 210 16.84 2.41 3.69
CA TYR A 210 18.23 2.19 3.29
C TYR A 210 18.36 1.91 1.79
N PHE A 211 17.41 1.19 1.20
CA PHE A 211 17.35 0.97 -0.24
C PHE A 211 17.22 2.29 -1.01
N ASP A 212 16.31 3.15 -0.59
CA ASP A 212 16.08 4.48 -1.20
C ASP A 212 17.29 5.42 -1.05
N GLN A 213 18.08 5.23 0.00
CA GLN A 213 19.33 5.97 0.21
C GLN A 213 20.54 5.32 -0.51
N GLU A 214 20.31 4.31 -1.35
CA GLU A 214 21.35 3.55 -2.08
C GLU A 214 22.35 2.81 -1.15
N GLU A 215 22.02 2.64 0.13
CA GLU A 215 22.80 1.87 1.10
C GLU A 215 22.39 0.39 1.04
N TYR A 216 22.56 -0.22 -0.14
CA TYR A 216 22.01 -1.56 -0.46
C TYR A 216 22.50 -2.67 0.48
N GLN A 217 23.74 -2.61 0.96
CA GLN A 217 24.26 -3.61 1.91
C GLN A 217 23.48 -3.62 3.22
N LYS A 218 23.10 -2.43 3.72
CA LYS A 218 22.29 -2.33 4.93
C LYS A 218 20.84 -2.74 4.65
N ALA A 219 20.29 -2.34 3.51
CA ALA A 219 18.96 -2.80 3.09
C ALA A 219 18.90 -4.34 3.06
N VAL A 220 19.88 -5.00 2.44
CA VAL A 220 20.01 -6.47 2.42
C VAL A 220 20.08 -7.06 3.83
N LEU A 221 20.79 -6.40 4.76
CA LEU A 221 20.89 -6.88 6.15
C LEU A 221 19.51 -6.93 6.83
N TYR A 222 18.74 -5.84 6.76
CA TYR A 222 17.44 -5.74 7.41
C TYR A 222 16.36 -6.59 6.70
N PHE A 223 16.35 -6.62 5.36
CA PHE A 223 15.47 -7.55 4.63
C PHE A 223 15.78 -9.02 4.95
N LYS A 224 17.04 -9.40 5.07
CA LYS A 224 17.42 -10.74 5.46
C LYS A 224 17.01 -11.07 6.90
N GLN A 225 17.07 -10.10 7.80
CA GLN A 225 16.57 -10.26 9.16
C GLN A 225 15.07 -10.54 9.15
N LEU A 226 14.30 -9.73 8.39
CA LEU A 226 12.86 -9.90 8.22
C LEU A 226 12.52 -11.28 7.61
N ASP A 227 13.17 -11.67 6.52
CA ASP A 227 13.02 -12.99 5.87
C ASP A 227 13.30 -14.16 6.84
N THR A 228 14.24 -13.98 7.77
CA THR A 228 14.61 -15.02 8.73
C THR A 228 13.62 -15.14 9.89
N ILE A 229 13.11 -14.00 10.41
CA ILE A 229 12.26 -13.95 11.60
C ILE A 229 10.78 -14.13 11.22
N SER A 230 10.36 -13.47 10.16
CA SER A 230 8.96 -13.40 9.72
C SER A 230 8.85 -13.63 8.21
N PRO A 231 9.16 -14.84 7.74
CA PRO A 231 9.13 -15.15 6.30
C PRO A 231 7.73 -15.00 5.67
N ASP A 232 6.67 -14.97 6.49
CA ASP A 232 5.29 -14.77 6.03
C ASP A 232 4.88 -13.29 5.94
N PHE A 233 5.76 -12.35 6.32
CA PHE A 233 5.51 -10.92 6.10
C PHE A 233 5.36 -10.64 4.61
N GLU A 234 4.33 -9.87 4.23
CA GLU A 234 3.98 -9.68 2.82
C GLU A 234 4.76 -8.53 2.18
N GLY A 235 5.24 -8.73 0.96
CA GLY A 235 5.71 -7.68 0.06
C GLY A 235 7.17 -7.25 0.20
N TYR A 236 7.96 -7.85 1.11
CA TYR A 236 9.38 -7.50 1.24
C TYR A 236 10.26 -8.09 0.12
N GLU A 237 9.82 -9.16 -0.52
CA GLU A 237 10.64 -9.92 -1.48
C GLU A 237 11.04 -9.08 -2.67
N TYR A 238 10.19 -8.18 -3.12
CA TYR A 238 10.52 -7.29 -4.23
C TYR A 238 11.68 -6.35 -3.87
N GLY A 239 11.59 -5.64 -2.74
CA GLY A 239 12.65 -4.75 -2.27
C GLY A 239 13.95 -5.51 -1.95
N TYR A 240 13.81 -6.69 -1.32
CA TYR A 240 14.96 -7.54 -1.00
C TYR A 240 15.68 -8.04 -2.25
N SER A 241 14.94 -8.54 -3.22
CA SER A 241 15.48 -8.98 -4.51
C SER A 241 16.20 -7.83 -5.23
N GLN A 242 15.58 -6.64 -5.28
CA GLN A 242 16.23 -5.46 -5.87
C GLN A 242 17.52 -5.07 -5.14
N ALA A 243 17.53 -5.07 -3.81
CA ALA A 243 18.71 -4.74 -3.03
C ALA A 243 19.86 -5.73 -3.29
N LEU A 244 19.56 -7.03 -3.34
CA LEU A 244 20.52 -8.06 -3.71
C LEU A 244 21.07 -7.87 -5.14
N HIS A 245 20.20 -7.53 -6.09
CA HIS A 245 20.61 -7.27 -7.46
C HIS A 245 21.56 -6.05 -7.55
N LYS A 246 21.27 -4.97 -6.83
CA LYS A 246 22.16 -3.80 -6.73
C LYS A 246 23.53 -4.14 -6.10
N GLU A 247 23.57 -5.12 -5.22
CA GLU A 247 24.82 -5.68 -4.65
C GLU A 247 25.46 -6.76 -5.54
N HIS A 248 25.05 -6.90 -6.81
CA HIS A 248 25.55 -7.88 -7.77
C HIS A 248 25.41 -9.35 -7.34
N GLN A 249 24.40 -9.64 -6.53
CA GLN A 249 24.06 -10.99 -6.06
C GLN A 249 22.86 -11.54 -6.85
N THR A 250 22.98 -11.56 -8.20
CA THR A 250 21.88 -11.81 -9.13
C THR A 250 21.20 -13.17 -8.90
N GLU A 251 21.96 -14.24 -8.58
CA GLU A 251 21.39 -15.56 -8.31
C GLU A 251 20.52 -15.55 -7.03
N GLN A 252 20.98 -14.84 -5.98
CA GLN A 252 20.20 -14.73 -4.75
C GLN A 252 18.99 -13.83 -4.94
N ALA A 253 19.13 -12.75 -5.71
CA ALA A 253 18.02 -11.90 -6.07
C ALA A 253 16.91 -12.68 -6.77
N LEU A 254 17.26 -13.53 -7.76
CA LEU A 254 16.29 -14.38 -8.44
C LEU A 254 15.61 -15.37 -7.48
N LEU A 255 16.37 -15.97 -6.55
CA LEU A 255 15.79 -16.88 -5.56
C LEU A 255 14.72 -16.18 -4.69
N ILE A 256 15.02 -14.98 -4.20
CA ILE A 256 14.06 -14.20 -3.39
C ILE A 256 12.83 -13.79 -4.23
N ALA A 257 13.03 -13.35 -5.47
CA ALA A 257 11.90 -13.05 -6.37
C ALA A 257 11.01 -14.29 -6.58
N GLN A 258 11.60 -15.47 -6.75
CA GLN A 258 10.86 -16.74 -6.88
C GLN A 258 10.09 -17.07 -5.61
N GLN A 259 10.66 -16.87 -4.42
CA GLN A 259 9.95 -17.05 -3.14
C GLN A 259 8.74 -16.13 -3.03
N GLY A 260 8.86 -14.86 -3.46
CA GLY A 260 7.72 -13.96 -3.51
C GLY A 260 6.64 -14.41 -4.51
N LEU A 261 7.03 -14.97 -5.65
CA LEU A 261 6.11 -15.52 -6.65
C LEU A 261 5.44 -16.83 -6.20
N GLU A 262 6.04 -17.59 -5.28
CA GLU A 262 5.37 -18.75 -4.65
C GLU A 262 4.20 -18.31 -3.74
N LYS A 263 4.33 -17.11 -3.11
CA LYS A 263 3.28 -16.52 -2.27
C LYS A 263 2.21 -15.82 -3.12
N ASN A 264 2.62 -15.01 -4.08
CA ASN A 264 1.76 -14.29 -5.01
C ASN A 264 2.23 -14.49 -6.46
N PRO A 265 1.71 -15.51 -7.18
CA PRO A 265 2.12 -15.79 -8.56
C PRO A 265 1.79 -14.71 -9.57
N PHE A 266 0.93 -13.75 -9.22
CA PHE A 266 0.45 -12.69 -10.12
C PHE A 266 1.06 -11.31 -9.82
N GLU A 267 2.09 -11.24 -8.96
CA GLU A 267 2.77 -9.98 -8.67
C GLU A 267 3.62 -9.54 -9.88
N THR A 268 3.05 -8.69 -10.72
CA THR A 268 3.66 -8.26 -12.01
C THR A 268 5.06 -7.70 -11.83
N ARG A 269 5.33 -6.89 -10.76
CA ARG A 269 6.65 -6.32 -10.53
C ARG A 269 7.70 -7.39 -10.25
N LEU A 270 7.34 -8.44 -9.51
CA LEU A 270 8.23 -9.59 -9.25
C LEU A 270 8.45 -10.42 -10.50
N LEU A 271 7.42 -10.63 -11.32
CA LEU A 271 7.55 -11.33 -12.60
C LEU A 271 8.51 -10.60 -13.55
N LEU A 272 8.38 -9.28 -13.67
CA LEU A 272 9.26 -8.46 -14.50
C LEU A 272 10.70 -8.47 -13.98
N LEU A 273 10.88 -8.41 -12.65
CA LEU A 273 12.20 -8.50 -12.02
C LEU A 273 12.82 -9.90 -12.22
N ALA A 274 12.05 -10.96 -11.98
CA ALA A 274 12.51 -12.34 -12.18
C ALA A 274 12.90 -12.62 -13.65
N SER A 275 12.14 -12.05 -14.60
CA SER A 275 12.49 -12.08 -16.02
C SER A 275 13.83 -11.42 -16.29
N GLN A 276 14.02 -10.19 -15.80
CA GLN A 276 15.29 -9.47 -15.97
C GLN A 276 16.47 -10.25 -15.38
N LEU A 277 16.33 -10.71 -14.13
CA LEU A 277 17.39 -11.47 -13.45
C LEU A 277 17.73 -12.79 -14.17
N SER A 278 16.70 -13.51 -14.65
CA SER A 278 16.89 -14.73 -15.43
C SER A 278 17.62 -14.46 -16.76
N TYR A 279 17.31 -13.35 -17.41
CA TYR A 279 17.98 -12.95 -18.64
C TYR A 279 19.47 -12.64 -18.40
N GLU A 280 19.78 -11.88 -17.33
CA GLU A 280 21.16 -11.57 -16.93
C GLU A 280 21.97 -12.83 -16.55
N LEU A 281 21.28 -13.87 -16.04
CA LEU A 281 21.86 -15.19 -15.75
C LEU A 281 21.95 -16.13 -16.97
N HIS A 282 21.69 -15.62 -18.17
CA HIS A 282 21.69 -16.40 -19.42
C HIS A 282 20.65 -17.55 -19.42
N GLN A 283 19.47 -17.30 -18.86
CA GLN A 283 18.33 -18.23 -18.83
C GLN A 283 17.16 -17.64 -19.62
N PRO A 284 17.27 -17.47 -20.94
CA PRO A 284 16.28 -16.75 -21.74
C PRO A 284 14.89 -17.41 -21.77
N GLU A 285 14.83 -18.76 -21.74
CA GLU A 285 13.56 -19.47 -21.71
C GLU A 285 12.77 -19.21 -20.42
N GLN A 286 13.50 -19.07 -19.30
CA GLN A 286 12.87 -18.75 -18.00
C GLN A 286 12.46 -17.28 -17.96
N ALA A 287 13.28 -16.38 -18.52
CA ALA A 287 12.95 -14.97 -18.64
C ALA A 287 11.66 -14.75 -19.47
N GLU A 288 11.53 -15.45 -20.60
CA GLU A 288 10.34 -15.46 -21.42
C GLU A 288 9.10 -15.97 -20.68
N ALA A 289 9.24 -17.08 -19.94
CA ALA A 289 8.13 -17.66 -19.19
C ALA A 289 7.55 -16.67 -18.15
N TYR A 290 8.40 -15.91 -17.46
CA TYR A 290 7.94 -14.87 -16.53
C TYR A 290 7.23 -13.71 -17.22
N LEU A 291 7.71 -13.27 -18.40
CA LEU A 291 7.04 -12.22 -19.18
C LEU A 291 5.66 -12.69 -19.69
N LEU A 292 5.57 -13.92 -20.18
CA LEU A 292 4.30 -14.49 -20.65
C LEU A 292 3.31 -14.64 -19.48
N GLN A 293 3.78 -15.04 -18.31
CA GLN A 293 2.94 -15.09 -17.12
C GLN A 293 2.48 -13.70 -16.69
N ALA A 294 3.36 -12.68 -16.73
CA ALA A 294 2.99 -11.30 -16.42
C ALA A 294 1.95 -10.75 -17.39
N GLN A 295 1.98 -11.17 -18.67
CA GLN A 295 1.08 -10.72 -19.71
C GLN A 295 -0.37 -11.17 -19.47
N GLU A 296 -0.60 -12.33 -18.83
CA GLU A 296 -1.94 -12.90 -18.64
C GLU A 296 -2.84 -11.99 -17.78
N ASP A 297 -2.27 -11.28 -16.78
CA ASP A 297 -3.03 -10.53 -15.77
C ASP A 297 -2.73 -9.02 -15.74
N ALA A 298 -1.79 -8.53 -16.56
CA ALA A 298 -1.42 -7.11 -16.56
C ALA A 298 -2.52 -6.24 -17.17
N GLU A 299 -2.93 -5.20 -16.46
CA GLU A 299 -3.84 -4.15 -16.99
C GLU A 299 -3.15 -3.32 -18.08
N ASP A 300 -1.86 -3.01 -17.91
CA ASP A 300 -1.01 -2.35 -18.89
C ASP A 300 0.05 -3.34 -19.38
N GLN A 301 -0.06 -3.73 -20.65
CA GLN A 301 0.82 -4.73 -21.27
C GLN A 301 1.98 -4.10 -22.04
N GLU A 302 2.04 -2.77 -22.19
CA GLU A 302 2.98 -2.10 -23.10
C GLU A 302 4.45 -2.40 -22.76
N GLU A 303 4.81 -2.35 -21.45
CA GLU A 303 6.16 -2.68 -21.00
C GLU A 303 6.50 -4.16 -21.28
N ILE A 304 5.54 -5.05 -21.06
CA ILE A 304 5.74 -6.50 -21.24
C ILE A 304 5.94 -6.82 -22.72
N LEU A 305 5.09 -6.26 -23.59
CA LEU A 305 5.18 -6.43 -25.03
C LEU A 305 6.52 -5.89 -25.59
N LEU A 306 6.97 -4.74 -25.09
CA LEU A 306 8.26 -4.17 -25.47
C LEU A 306 9.42 -5.08 -25.03
N ARG A 307 9.39 -5.64 -23.81
CA ARG A 307 10.43 -6.56 -23.33
C ARG A 307 10.44 -7.87 -24.10
N LEU A 308 9.27 -8.44 -24.41
CA LEU A 308 9.14 -9.63 -25.26
C LEU A 308 9.69 -9.35 -26.68
N ALA A 309 9.25 -8.26 -27.32
CA ALA A 309 9.71 -7.88 -28.66
C ALA A 309 11.23 -7.70 -28.71
N THR A 310 11.81 -7.05 -27.69
CA THR A 310 13.26 -6.85 -27.58
C THR A 310 14.00 -8.18 -27.48
N MET A 311 13.52 -9.07 -26.58
CA MET A 311 14.12 -10.39 -26.40
C MET A 311 14.02 -11.26 -27.64
N TYR A 312 12.87 -11.27 -28.31
CA TYR A 312 12.66 -12.00 -29.56
C TYR A 312 13.52 -11.44 -30.70
N GLN A 313 13.70 -10.11 -30.77
CA GLN A 313 14.58 -9.47 -31.76
C GLN A 313 16.04 -9.90 -31.58
N GLU A 314 16.55 -9.94 -30.34
CA GLU A 314 17.92 -10.39 -30.04
C GLU A 314 18.14 -11.87 -30.43
N GLN A 315 17.08 -12.67 -30.37
CA GLN A 315 17.07 -14.09 -30.77
C GLN A 315 16.71 -14.32 -32.23
N GLU A 316 16.47 -13.27 -33.02
CA GLU A 316 16.04 -13.35 -34.43
C GLU A 316 14.72 -14.13 -34.64
N ARG A 317 13.83 -14.11 -33.60
CA ARG A 317 12.52 -14.79 -33.59
C ARG A 317 11.42 -13.86 -34.12
N TYR A 318 11.48 -13.54 -35.38
CA TYR A 318 10.62 -12.53 -36.00
C TYR A 318 9.14 -12.93 -36.05
N GLU A 319 8.81 -14.22 -36.21
CA GLU A 319 7.44 -14.70 -36.15
C GLU A 319 6.80 -14.49 -34.78
N ASP A 320 7.60 -14.62 -33.70
CA ASP A 320 7.11 -14.38 -32.34
C ASP A 320 6.87 -12.87 -32.07
N ILE A 321 7.66 -11.98 -32.70
CA ILE A 321 7.39 -10.53 -32.67
C ILE A 321 6.08 -10.21 -33.40
N LEU A 322 5.85 -10.82 -34.57
CA LEU A 322 4.62 -10.63 -35.34
C LEU A 322 3.39 -11.13 -34.59
N ALA A 323 3.53 -12.20 -33.76
CA ALA A 323 2.45 -12.70 -32.94
C ALA A 323 2.00 -11.67 -31.86
N LEU A 324 2.85 -10.73 -31.46
CA LEU A 324 2.51 -9.68 -30.51
C LEU A 324 1.52 -8.64 -31.08
N GLU A 325 1.37 -8.56 -32.41
CA GLU A 325 0.44 -7.62 -33.04
C GLU A 325 -1.02 -7.84 -32.63
N VAL A 326 -1.39 -9.06 -32.23
CA VAL A 326 -2.74 -9.39 -31.75
C VAL A 326 -3.14 -8.56 -30.52
N TYR A 327 -2.19 -8.07 -29.76
CA TYR A 327 -2.40 -7.24 -28.56
C TYR A 327 -2.51 -5.75 -28.87
N ASP A 328 -2.42 -5.34 -30.14
CA ASP A 328 -2.50 -3.96 -30.65
C ASP A 328 -1.61 -2.98 -29.84
N PRO A 329 -0.28 -3.23 -29.77
CA PRO A 329 0.62 -2.42 -28.97
C PRO A 329 0.56 -0.95 -29.38
N GLU A 330 0.58 -0.04 -28.42
CA GLU A 330 0.63 1.41 -28.68
C GLU A 330 2.06 1.95 -28.73
N ASN A 331 3.01 1.28 -28.07
CA ASN A 331 4.41 1.68 -28.01
C ASN A 331 5.06 1.72 -29.39
N LEU A 332 5.59 2.88 -29.78
CA LEU A 332 6.17 3.09 -31.11
C LEU A 332 7.37 2.18 -31.42
N LEU A 333 8.16 1.83 -30.39
CA LEU A 333 9.30 0.94 -30.57
C LEU A 333 8.85 -0.50 -30.85
N THR A 334 7.82 -0.97 -30.12
CA THR A 334 7.22 -2.29 -30.38
C THR A 334 6.63 -2.35 -31.79
N LYS A 335 5.88 -1.32 -32.22
CA LYS A 335 5.35 -1.22 -33.59
C LYS A 335 6.45 -1.21 -34.63
N TRP A 336 7.55 -0.54 -34.36
CA TRP A 336 8.69 -0.52 -35.30
C TRP A 336 9.38 -1.88 -35.38
N MET A 337 9.52 -2.60 -34.22
CA MET A 337 10.03 -3.97 -34.25
C MET A 337 9.13 -4.91 -35.04
N ILE A 338 7.80 -4.75 -34.97
CA ILE A 338 6.84 -5.49 -35.81
C ILE A 338 7.05 -5.15 -37.30
N ALA A 339 7.14 -3.87 -37.65
CA ALA A 339 7.38 -3.45 -39.04
C ALA A 339 8.67 -4.04 -39.62
N ARG A 340 9.73 -4.05 -38.82
CA ARG A 340 11.01 -4.68 -39.18
C ARG A 340 10.86 -6.20 -39.31
N SER A 341 10.11 -6.84 -38.43
CA SER A 341 9.91 -8.29 -38.49
C SER A 341 9.16 -8.73 -39.73
N TYR A 342 8.21 -7.94 -40.23
CA TYR A 342 7.60 -8.17 -41.56
C TYR A 342 8.63 -8.11 -42.70
N GLN A 343 9.59 -7.18 -42.63
CA GLN A 343 10.66 -7.11 -43.63
C GLN A 343 11.58 -8.33 -43.55
N GLU A 344 11.99 -8.76 -42.35
CA GLU A 344 12.88 -9.92 -42.17
C GLU A 344 12.20 -11.26 -42.54
N THR A 345 10.87 -11.33 -42.47
CA THR A 345 10.07 -12.48 -42.93
C THR A 345 9.64 -12.40 -44.41
N GLU A 346 10.18 -11.41 -45.14
CA GLU A 346 9.91 -11.19 -46.60
C GLU A 346 8.45 -10.79 -46.91
N ASP A 347 7.63 -10.41 -45.91
CA ASP A 347 6.31 -9.81 -46.13
C ASP A 347 6.46 -8.29 -46.34
N LEU A 348 6.98 -7.94 -47.52
CA LEU A 348 7.36 -6.56 -47.85
C LEU A 348 6.15 -5.61 -47.95
N ASP A 349 4.96 -6.14 -48.30
CA ASP A 349 3.74 -5.33 -48.37
C ASP A 349 3.27 -4.93 -46.97
N ALA A 350 3.21 -5.87 -46.02
CA ALA A 350 2.88 -5.59 -44.63
C ALA A 350 3.94 -4.70 -43.96
N ALA A 351 5.24 -4.95 -44.25
CA ALA A 351 6.32 -4.09 -43.78
C ALA A 351 6.12 -2.63 -44.24
N TYR A 352 5.80 -2.42 -45.54
CA TYR A 352 5.57 -1.08 -46.07
C TYR A 352 4.41 -0.36 -45.37
N GLU A 353 3.26 -1.03 -45.20
CA GLU A 353 2.10 -0.46 -44.53
C GLU A 353 2.44 -0.06 -43.07
N SER A 354 3.13 -0.94 -42.33
CA SER A 354 3.56 -0.72 -40.95
C SER A 354 4.55 0.45 -40.84
N TYR A 355 5.60 0.50 -41.70
CA TYR A 355 6.54 1.62 -41.72
C TYR A 355 5.83 2.92 -42.06
N GLN A 356 4.95 2.92 -43.08
CA GLN A 356 4.22 4.11 -43.52
C GLN A 356 3.35 4.68 -42.38
N ALA A 357 2.71 3.82 -41.57
CA ALA A 357 1.92 4.23 -40.41
C ALA A 357 2.76 4.90 -39.34
N LEU A 358 4.05 4.54 -39.23
CA LEU A 358 4.97 5.09 -38.24
C LEU A 358 5.67 6.39 -38.66
N VAL A 359 5.70 6.72 -39.96
CA VAL A 359 6.37 7.93 -40.45
C VAL A 359 5.95 9.21 -39.75
N PRO A 360 4.64 9.48 -39.45
CA PRO A 360 4.25 10.74 -38.81
C PRO A 360 4.95 10.96 -37.47
N GLU A 361 5.16 9.89 -36.69
CA GLU A 361 5.72 9.94 -35.34
C GLU A 361 7.26 9.81 -35.35
N LEU A 362 7.83 9.00 -36.25
CA LEU A 362 9.25 8.63 -36.27
C LEU A 362 10.08 9.32 -37.36
N LYS A 363 9.50 10.23 -38.14
CA LYS A 363 10.22 10.93 -39.22
C LYS A 363 11.45 11.72 -38.78
N GLU A 364 11.55 12.09 -37.52
CA GLU A 364 12.72 12.77 -36.96
C GLU A 364 13.77 11.80 -36.37
N ASN A 365 13.55 10.48 -36.50
CA ASN A 365 14.50 9.46 -36.09
C ASN A 365 15.32 8.97 -37.30
N PRO A 366 16.64 9.25 -37.37
CA PRO A 366 17.47 8.85 -38.49
C PRO A 366 17.55 7.34 -38.75
N GLU A 367 17.60 6.54 -37.64
CA GLU A 367 17.69 5.08 -37.74
C GLU A 367 16.43 4.48 -38.35
N PHE A 368 15.26 4.96 -37.94
CA PHE A 368 13.98 4.58 -38.55
C PHE A 368 13.93 4.95 -40.03
N LEU A 369 14.31 6.18 -40.39
CA LEU A 369 14.31 6.63 -41.79
C LEU A 369 15.27 5.80 -42.65
N GLU A 370 16.45 5.48 -42.14
CA GLU A 370 17.42 4.65 -42.88
C GLU A 370 16.81 3.29 -43.23
N GLN A 371 16.20 2.61 -42.26
CA GLN A 371 15.56 1.32 -42.46
C GLN A 371 14.39 1.43 -43.47
N TYR A 372 13.54 2.45 -43.32
CA TYR A 372 12.42 2.67 -44.23
C TYR A 372 12.90 2.98 -45.67
N ILE A 373 13.95 3.75 -45.83
CA ILE A 373 14.59 4.01 -47.15
C ILE A 373 15.08 2.70 -47.81
N HIS A 374 15.68 1.82 -47.02
CA HIS A 374 16.11 0.52 -47.49
C HIS A 374 14.93 -0.33 -47.99
N LEU A 375 13.84 -0.40 -47.22
CA LEU A 375 12.62 -1.10 -47.62
C LEU A 375 12.02 -0.50 -48.92
N LEU A 376 11.92 0.83 -49.04
CA LEU A 376 11.39 1.49 -50.23
C LEU A 376 12.21 1.17 -51.47
N ARG A 377 13.53 1.06 -51.36
CA ARG A 377 14.41 0.64 -52.45
C ARG A 377 14.18 -0.81 -52.83
N GLU A 378 14.03 -1.69 -51.87
CA GLU A 378 13.75 -3.12 -52.10
C GLU A 378 12.43 -3.31 -52.85
N LEU A 379 11.42 -2.52 -52.54
CA LEU A 379 10.12 -2.47 -53.22
C LEU A 379 10.16 -1.74 -54.59
N GLY A 380 11.28 -1.13 -54.96
CA GLY A 380 11.39 -0.34 -56.19
C GLY A 380 10.65 1.01 -56.14
N ARG A 381 10.29 1.50 -54.94
CA ARG A 381 9.59 2.79 -54.74
C ARG A 381 10.59 3.95 -54.66
N PHE A 382 11.31 4.17 -55.77
CA PHE A 382 12.46 5.07 -55.82
C PHE A 382 12.11 6.54 -55.55
N GLU A 383 10.96 7.02 -56.02
CA GLU A 383 10.56 8.41 -55.76
C GLU A 383 10.28 8.67 -54.28
N GLU A 384 9.61 7.74 -53.61
CA GLU A 384 9.36 7.83 -52.16
C GLU A 384 10.69 7.71 -51.40
N ALA A 385 11.57 6.80 -51.81
CA ALA A 385 12.90 6.69 -51.20
C ALA A 385 13.67 8.01 -51.30
N LYS A 386 13.66 8.70 -52.45
CA LYS A 386 14.28 10.00 -52.61
C LYS A 386 13.72 11.06 -51.66
N GLU A 387 12.40 11.08 -51.47
CA GLU A 387 11.76 12.01 -50.55
C GLU A 387 12.23 11.77 -49.09
N GLN A 388 12.28 10.51 -48.69
CA GLN A 388 12.75 10.18 -47.33
C GLN A 388 14.26 10.44 -47.17
N ILE A 389 15.09 10.20 -48.20
CA ILE A 389 16.51 10.54 -48.16
C ILE A 389 16.71 12.07 -48.00
N GLN A 390 15.92 12.88 -48.70
CA GLN A 390 15.99 14.34 -48.55
C GLN A 390 15.66 14.77 -47.12
N HIS A 391 14.71 14.08 -46.46
CA HIS A 391 14.38 14.36 -45.09
C HIS A 391 15.50 13.90 -44.15
N TYR A 392 16.01 12.68 -44.33
CA TYR A 392 17.14 12.12 -43.60
C TYR A 392 18.37 13.04 -43.64
N LEU A 393 18.75 13.53 -44.84
CA LEU A 393 19.92 14.40 -45.02
C LEU A 393 19.75 15.80 -44.39
N LYS A 394 18.55 16.21 -43.99
CA LYS A 394 18.37 17.40 -43.11
C LYS A 394 18.74 17.12 -41.67
N LEU A 395 18.57 15.89 -41.22
CA LEU A 395 18.90 15.45 -39.88
C LEU A 395 20.38 15.06 -39.75
N VAL A 396 20.91 14.38 -40.80
CA VAL A 396 22.29 13.87 -40.85
C VAL A 396 22.94 14.36 -42.17
N PRO A 397 23.34 15.64 -42.26
CA PRO A 397 23.84 16.23 -43.52
C PRO A 397 25.14 15.62 -44.03
N ASP A 398 25.97 15.09 -43.17
CA ASP A 398 27.31 14.59 -43.48
C ASP A 398 27.36 13.10 -43.88
N ASP A 399 26.20 12.43 -44.03
CA ASP A 399 26.13 11.04 -44.43
C ASP A 399 26.39 10.90 -45.94
N ILE A 400 27.64 10.56 -46.28
CA ILE A 400 28.10 10.41 -47.65
C ILE A 400 27.38 9.25 -48.38
N GLN A 401 27.05 8.17 -47.63
CA GLN A 401 26.41 7.00 -48.25
C GLN A 401 24.99 7.34 -48.71
N MET A 402 24.25 8.07 -47.91
CA MET A 402 22.91 8.52 -48.25
C MET A 402 22.91 9.61 -49.34
N GLN A 403 23.92 10.47 -49.38
CA GLN A 403 24.11 11.43 -50.47
C GLN A 403 24.34 10.70 -51.79
N GLU A 404 25.29 9.74 -51.86
CA GLU A 404 25.54 8.93 -53.04
C GLU A 404 24.31 8.10 -53.45
N LEU A 405 23.56 7.60 -52.47
CA LEU A 405 22.33 6.86 -52.73
C LEU A 405 21.29 7.75 -53.41
N TYR A 406 21.11 8.98 -52.91
CA TYR A 406 20.21 9.97 -53.54
C TYR A 406 20.54 10.26 -55.01
N GLU A 407 21.83 10.36 -55.34
CA GLU A 407 22.28 10.62 -56.72
C GLU A 407 22.07 9.42 -57.66
N ARG A 408 22.07 8.20 -57.11
CA ARG A 408 21.93 6.95 -57.92
C ARG A 408 20.47 6.56 -58.18
N LEU A 409 19.54 6.96 -57.34
CA LEU A 409 18.11 6.73 -57.52
C LEU A 409 17.49 7.75 -58.50
#